data_24d3b32ddd8ff36107c62d3568589481
#
_entry.id   24d3b32ddd8ff36107c62d3568589481
#
_cell.length_a   1.000
_cell.length_b   1.000
_cell.length_c   1.000
_cell.angle_alpha   90.00
_cell.angle_beta   90.00
_cell.angle_gamma   90.00
#
_symmetry.space_group_name_H-M   'P 1'
#
loop_
_entity.id
_entity.type
_entity.pdbx_description
1 polymer ?
#
loop_
_entity_poly.entity_id
_entity_poly.type
_entity_poly.pdbx_seq_one_letter_code
_entity_poly.pdbx_strand_id
1 'polypeptide(L)'
;LNMSSKQNFRTEVNLTLKSKKNNHSDKFLLIGSCFATEMSIFLKKYCFGYLNPYGTIYNPISLANNFEKLISKESYKERNLVNNNGVFLSWNHSGKYYSKSSELLLNKINKEQEDTFKILKSNSNLFITFGTSKLYIRKESNQVVANCHKQMNTIFTKRRATVDEVVNCWRSILKKIDNPVIFTVSPVRHVRDGLVENNLNKSVLLLAIDQLCKDFPEKVS
;
A
#
# COMPACT_ATOMS: atom_id res chain seq x y z
N LEU A 1 54.71 0.34 -1.55
CA LEU A 1 53.51 1.14 -1.30
C LEU A 1 52.41 0.65 -2.30
N ASN A 2 51.73 -0.43 -1.91
CA ASN A 2 50.53 -0.89 -2.62
C ASN A 2 49.31 -0.19 -2.02
N MET A 3 48.83 0.83 -2.68
CA MET A 3 47.52 1.43 -2.41
C MET A 3 46.63 1.25 -3.62
N SER A 4 45.76 0.22 -3.59
CA SER A 4 44.56 0.24 -4.38
C SER A 4 43.45 -0.49 -3.63
N SER A 5 43.01 0.11 -2.52
CA SER A 5 41.66 -0.14 -2.05
C SER A 5 40.72 0.65 -2.96
N LYS A 6 40.14 -0.01 -3.96
CA LYS A 6 38.97 0.55 -4.68
C LYS A 6 37.92 0.85 -3.63
N GLN A 7 37.76 2.13 -3.29
CA GLN A 7 36.64 2.57 -2.47
C GLN A 7 35.36 2.27 -3.23
N ASN A 8 34.67 1.23 -2.82
CA ASN A 8 33.36 0.93 -3.35
C ASN A 8 32.37 1.99 -2.85
N PHE A 9 31.94 2.92 -3.71
CA PHE A 9 30.89 3.90 -3.41
C PHE A 9 29.49 3.25 -3.26
N ARG A 10 29.43 1.94 -3.19
CA ARG A 10 28.20 1.16 -3.05
C ARG A 10 28.24 0.39 -1.75
N THR A 11 27.24 0.62 -0.89
CA THR A 11 26.99 -0.23 0.29
C THR A 11 26.33 -1.52 -0.20
N GLU A 12 27.00 -2.64 0.00
CA GLU A 12 26.43 -3.96 -0.27
C GLU A 12 25.53 -4.35 0.89
N VAL A 13 24.32 -4.80 0.56
CA VAL A 13 23.36 -5.32 1.53
C VAL A 13 23.31 -6.84 1.37
N ASN A 14 23.84 -7.55 2.35
CA ASN A 14 23.74 -9.00 2.40
C ASN A 14 22.34 -9.39 2.83
N LEU A 15 21.55 -9.90 1.89
CA LEU A 15 20.20 -10.42 2.16
C LEU A 15 20.28 -11.91 2.50
N THR A 16 19.99 -12.26 3.74
CA THR A 16 19.74 -13.65 4.11
C THR A 16 18.29 -13.97 3.79
N LEU A 17 18.03 -14.53 2.60
CA LEU A 17 16.69 -14.94 2.21
C LEU A 17 16.28 -16.16 3.02
N LYS A 18 15.40 -15.99 4.00
CA LYS A 18 14.71 -17.08 4.71
C LYS A 18 13.52 -17.63 3.92
N SER A 19 13.26 -17.12 2.72
CA SER A 19 12.02 -17.37 2.00
C SER A 19 12.04 -18.69 1.24
N LYS A 20 10.91 -19.37 1.29
CA LYS A 20 10.56 -20.45 0.36
C LYS A 20 10.69 -19.94 -1.08
N LYS A 21 11.27 -20.75 -1.97
CA LYS A 21 11.29 -20.43 -3.39
C LYS A 21 9.87 -20.42 -3.94
N ASN A 22 9.52 -19.33 -4.61
CA ASN A 22 8.23 -19.21 -5.29
C ASN A 22 8.25 -19.96 -6.63
N ASN A 23 7.10 -20.46 -7.01
CA ASN A 23 6.87 -21.12 -8.29
C ASN A 23 5.65 -20.50 -9.02
N HIS A 24 5.40 -20.89 -10.27
CA HIS A 24 4.35 -20.29 -11.08
C HIS A 24 2.92 -20.60 -10.61
N SER A 25 2.73 -21.54 -9.65
CA SER A 25 1.42 -21.78 -9.03
C SER A 25 1.13 -20.78 -7.89
N ASP A 26 2.17 -20.09 -7.37
CA ASP A 26 2.00 -19.11 -6.31
C ASP A 26 1.31 -17.87 -6.84
N LYS A 27 0.41 -17.31 -6.03
CA LYS A 27 -0.30 -16.07 -6.33
C LYS A 27 0.26 -14.94 -5.49
N PHE A 28 0.28 -13.74 -6.07
CA PHE A 28 0.82 -12.56 -5.43
C PHE A 28 -0.24 -11.46 -5.35
N LEU A 29 -0.40 -10.90 -4.17
CA LEU A 29 -1.19 -9.71 -3.95
C LEU A 29 -0.22 -8.54 -3.64
N LEU A 30 -0.14 -7.59 -4.58
CA LEU A 30 0.79 -6.46 -4.52
C LEU A 30 0.00 -5.19 -4.24
N ILE A 31 0.24 -4.55 -3.11
CA ILE A 31 -0.56 -3.40 -2.67
C ILE A 31 0.37 -2.30 -2.16
N GLY A 32 0.09 -1.06 -2.52
CA GLY A 32 0.81 0.07 -1.95
C GLY A 32 1.32 1.10 -2.95
N SER A 33 2.57 1.55 -2.76
CA SER A 33 3.19 2.60 -3.56
C SER A 33 3.47 2.17 -5.00
N CYS A 34 4.04 3.08 -5.80
CA CYS A 34 4.44 2.79 -7.18
C CYS A 34 5.36 1.56 -7.30
N PHE A 35 6.16 1.24 -6.26
CA PHE A 35 6.96 0.02 -6.24
C PHE A 35 6.10 -1.25 -6.40
N ALA A 36 4.93 -1.33 -5.74
CA ALA A 36 4.01 -2.45 -5.92
C ALA A 36 3.51 -2.54 -7.37
N THR A 37 3.28 -1.40 -8.03
CA THR A 37 2.89 -1.35 -9.44
C THR A 37 4.02 -1.85 -10.36
N GLU A 38 5.25 -1.40 -10.15
CA GLU A 38 6.41 -1.84 -10.93
C GLU A 38 6.69 -3.34 -10.73
N MET A 39 6.60 -3.83 -9.49
CA MET A 39 6.73 -5.26 -9.22
C MET A 39 5.64 -6.09 -9.89
N SER A 40 4.43 -5.56 -10.03
CA SER A 40 3.36 -6.27 -10.76
C SER A 40 3.65 -6.39 -12.25
N ILE A 41 4.28 -5.37 -12.86
CA ILE A 41 4.75 -5.43 -14.25
C ILE A 41 5.85 -6.47 -14.40
N PHE A 42 6.78 -6.52 -13.44
CA PHE A 42 7.86 -7.51 -13.42
C PHE A 42 7.32 -8.93 -13.32
N LEU A 43 6.40 -9.20 -12.37
CA LEU A 43 5.77 -10.52 -12.23
C LEU A 43 5.02 -10.95 -13.49
N LYS A 44 4.33 -9.99 -14.14
CA LYS A 44 3.68 -10.25 -15.44
C LYS A 44 4.67 -10.72 -16.50
N LYS A 45 5.84 -10.07 -16.60
CA LYS A 45 6.90 -10.43 -17.55
C LYS A 45 7.37 -11.89 -17.37
N TYR A 46 7.37 -12.37 -16.13
CA TYR A 46 7.79 -13.74 -15.78
C TYR A 46 6.60 -14.70 -15.59
N CYS A 47 5.43 -14.36 -16.09
CA CYS A 47 4.23 -15.20 -16.10
C CYS A 47 3.74 -15.64 -14.71
N PHE A 48 4.01 -14.87 -13.65
CA PHE A 48 3.44 -15.12 -12.34
C PHE A 48 2.01 -14.56 -12.23
N GLY A 49 1.14 -15.27 -11.52
CA GLY A 49 -0.21 -14.81 -11.17
C GLY A 49 -0.15 -13.70 -10.11
N TYR A 50 -0.69 -12.51 -10.43
CA TYR A 50 -0.71 -11.40 -9.48
C TYR A 50 -1.99 -10.57 -9.57
N LEU A 51 -2.28 -9.80 -8.51
CA LEU A 51 -3.31 -8.76 -8.48
C LEU A 51 -2.79 -7.51 -7.78
N ASN A 52 -3.16 -6.32 -8.30
CA ASN A 52 -2.92 -5.01 -7.70
C ASN A 52 -4.23 -4.21 -7.70
N PRO A 53 -5.13 -4.46 -6.73
CA PRO A 53 -6.54 -4.08 -6.82
C PRO A 53 -6.83 -2.59 -6.59
N TYR A 54 -5.97 -1.85 -5.92
CA TYR A 54 -6.28 -0.45 -5.53
C TYR A 54 -5.48 0.56 -6.35
N GLY A 55 -4.54 0.07 -7.17
CA GLY A 55 -3.53 0.90 -7.78
C GLY A 55 -2.57 1.51 -6.75
N THR A 56 -1.94 2.63 -7.11
CA THR A 56 -0.92 3.24 -6.25
C THR A 56 -1.54 3.98 -5.07
N ILE A 57 -1.27 3.51 -3.85
CA ILE A 57 -1.64 4.14 -2.59
C ILE A 57 -0.38 4.27 -1.73
N TYR A 58 -0.13 5.44 -1.17
CA TYR A 58 1.14 5.73 -0.50
C TYR A 58 1.09 5.58 1.02
N ASN A 59 -0.04 5.89 1.66
CA ASN A 59 -0.10 5.91 3.11
C ASN A 59 -0.65 4.60 3.71
N PRO A 60 -0.10 4.14 4.85
CA PRO A 60 -0.44 2.86 5.45
C PRO A 60 -1.89 2.79 5.98
N ILE A 61 -2.47 3.93 6.39
CA ILE A 61 -3.81 3.96 6.99
C ILE A 61 -4.89 3.73 5.92
N SER A 62 -4.76 4.38 4.74
CA SER A 62 -5.70 4.12 3.62
C SER A 62 -5.61 2.68 3.12
N LEU A 63 -4.40 2.10 3.11
CA LEU A 63 -4.22 0.69 2.77
C LEU A 63 -4.90 -0.22 3.80
N ALA A 64 -4.71 0.05 5.09
CA ALA A 64 -5.36 -0.68 6.16
C ALA A 64 -6.89 -0.60 6.08
N ASN A 65 -7.45 0.59 5.82
CA ASN A 65 -8.90 0.78 5.66
C ASN A 65 -9.45 -0.05 4.48
N ASN A 66 -8.70 -0.14 3.37
CA ASN A 66 -9.10 -0.98 2.24
C ASN A 66 -9.03 -2.48 2.59
N PHE A 67 -8.02 -2.90 3.34
CA PHE A 67 -7.92 -4.27 3.83
C PHE A 67 -9.04 -4.64 4.81
N GLU A 68 -9.40 -3.76 5.73
CA GLU A 68 -10.55 -4.00 6.63
C GLU A 68 -11.84 -4.17 5.83
N LYS A 69 -12.10 -3.31 4.82
CA LYS A 69 -13.25 -3.48 3.91
C LYS A 69 -13.19 -4.80 3.13
N LEU A 70 -12.00 -5.19 2.67
CA LEU A 70 -11.79 -6.45 1.97
C LEU A 70 -12.14 -7.66 2.87
N ILE A 71 -11.63 -7.68 4.09
CA ILE A 71 -11.83 -8.77 5.05
C ILE A 71 -13.28 -8.85 5.51
N SER A 72 -13.91 -7.69 5.79
CA SER A 72 -15.32 -7.60 6.19
C SER A 72 -16.31 -7.76 5.03
N LYS A 73 -15.81 -7.84 3.79
CA LYS A 73 -16.61 -7.86 2.55
C LYS A 73 -17.55 -6.64 2.42
N GLU A 74 -17.14 -5.50 2.97
CA GLU A 74 -17.92 -4.26 2.87
C GLU A 74 -17.77 -3.65 1.48
N SER A 75 -18.85 -3.59 0.71
CA SER A 75 -18.87 -2.99 -0.62
C SER A 75 -18.66 -1.47 -0.58
N TYR A 76 -17.99 -0.94 -1.59
CA TYR A 76 -17.92 0.50 -1.84
C TYR A 76 -19.27 1.03 -2.30
N LYS A 77 -19.64 2.23 -1.83
CA LYS A 77 -20.91 2.90 -2.09
C LYS A 77 -20.66 4.32 -2.60
N GLU A 78 -21.71 5.01 -3.04
CA GLU A 78 -21.66 6.41 -3.51
C GLU A 78 -20.87 7.34 -2.58
N ARG A 79 -21.02 7.21 -1.26
CA ARG A 79 -20.27 8.00 -0.26
C ARG A 79 -18.74 7.84 -0.34
N ASN A 80 -18.26 6.78 -1.00
CA ASN A 80 -16.84 6.53 -1.22
C ASN A 80 -16.31 7.20 -2.50
N LEU A 81 -17.20 7.82 -3.28
CA LEU A 81 -16.87 8.46 -4.54
C LEU A 81 -16.79 9.99 -4.38
N VAL A 82 -16.12 10.59 -5.33
CA VAL A 82 -16.10 12.04 -5.57
C VAL A 82 -16.36 12.29 -7.04
N ASN A 83 -17.20 13.28 -7.32
CA ASN A 83 -17.42 13.78 -8.67
C ASN A 83 -16.48 14.97 -8.91
N ASN A 84 -15.68 14.89 -9.95
CA ASN A 84 -14.80 15.96 -10.39
C ASN A 84 -15.14 16.28 -11.86
N ASN A 85 -15.97 17.31 -12.06
CA ASN A 85 -16.42 17.77 -13.39
C ASN A 85 -17.01 16.65 -14.27
N GLY A 86 -17.96 15.88 -13.72
CA GLY A 86 -18.62 14.80 -14.44
C GLY A 86 -17.84 13.48 -14.49
N VAL A 87 -16.68 13.41 -13.84
CA VAL A 87 -15.89 12.18 -13.70
C VAL A 87 -15.92 11.73 -12.25
N PHE A 88 -16.41 10.52 -12.01
CA PHE A 88 -16.40 9.88 -10.70
C PHE A 88 -15.05 9.21 -10.43
N LEU A 89 -14.55 9.39 -9.22
CA LEU A 89 -13.31 8.79 -8.70
C LEU A 89 -13.57 8.25 -7.29
N SER A 90 -12.74 7.33 -6.81
CA SER A 90 -12.92 6.76 -5.48
C SER A 90 -11.87 7.29 -4.49
N TRP A 91 -12.30 7.79 -3.34
CA TRP A 91 -11.43 8.22 -2.26
C TRP A 91 -10.47 7.12 -1.75
N ASN A 92 -10.83 5.87 -2.00
CA ASN A 92 -10.13 4.67 -1.54
C ASN A 92 -9.13 4.12 -2.56
N HIS A 93 -9.12 4.64 -3.81
CA HIS A 93 -8.33 4.11 -4.91
C HIS A 93 -7.42 5.17 -5.54
N SER A 94 -6.47 4.72 -6.34
CA SER A 94 -5.65 5.62 -7.15
C SER A 94 -6.46 6.31 -8.26
N GLY A 95 -5.92 7.37 -8.85
CA GLY A 95 -6.59 8.14 -9.91
C GLY A 95 -6.84 7.37 -11.22
N LYS A 96 -6.35 6.14 -11.36
CA LYS A 96 -6.67 5.28 -12.51
C LYS A 96 -8.07 4.61 -12.40
N TYR A 97 -8.70 4.69 -11.23
CA TYR A 97 -10.08 4.24 -11.00
C TYR A 97 -11.03 5.41 -11.19
N TYR A 98 -11.49 5.59 -12.42
CA TYR A 98 -12.43 6.65 -12.80
C TYR A 98 -13.47 6.15 -13.80
N SER A 99 -14.61 6.83 -13.85
CA SER A 99 -15.68 6.62 -14.83
C SER A 99 -16.55 7.86 -14.95
N LYS A 100 -17.26 8.02 -16.07
CA LYS A 100 -18.34 9.01 -16.20
C LYS A 100 -19.66 8.56 -15.55
N SER A 101 -19.75 7.28 -15.15
CA SER A 101 -20.89 6.72 -14.39
C SER A 101 -20.39 6.22 -13.03
N SER A 102 -21.06 6.67 -11.96
CA SER A 102 -20.80 6.19 -10.61
C SER A 102 -21.08 4.69 -10.48
N GLU A 103 -22.17 4.23 -11.08
CA GLU A 103 -22.57 2.82 -11.07
C GLU A 103 -21.50 1.93 -11.72
N LEU A 104 -21.01 2.29 -12.92
CA LEU A 104 -19.96 1.53 -13.59
C LEU A 104 -18.67 1.51 -12.78
N LEU A 105 -18.32 2.60 -12.11
CA LEU A 105 -17.15 2.64 -11.23
C LEU A 105 -17.35 1.73 -10.03
N LEU A 106 -18.50 1.80 -9.35
CA LEU A 106 -18.81 0.96 -8.20
C LEU A 106 -18.80 -0.52 -8.56
N ASN A 107 -19.43 -0.90 -9.68
CA ASN A 107 -19.43 -2.27 -10.17
C ASN A 107 -18.00 -2.78 -10.41
N LYS A 108 -17.14 -1.96 -11.03
CA LYS A 108 -15.73 -2.29 -11.28
C LYS A 108 -14.95 -2.52 -9.99
N ILE A 109 -15.00 -1.55 -9.05
CA ILE A 109 -14.18 -1.64 -7.83
C ILE A 109 -14.69 -2.72 -6.87
N ASN A 110 -16.00 -2.97 -6.81
CA ASN A 110 -16.57 -4.04 -6.01
C ASN A 110 -16.25 -5.42 -6.58
N LYS A 111 -16.34 -5.58 -7.90
CA LYS A 111 -15.92 -6.82 -8.58
C LYS A 111 -14.43 -7.12 -8.31
N GLU A 112 -13.57 -6.13 -8.43
CA GLU A 112 -12.14 -6.28 -8.18
C GLU A 112 -11.86 -6.61 -6.70
N GLN A 113 -12.65 -6.07 -5.76
CA GLN A 113 -12.59 -6.43 -4.35
C GLN A 113 -12.97 -7.89 -4.10
N GLU A 114 -14.01 -8.39 -4.74
CA GLU A 114 -14.40 -9.81 -4.65
C GLU A 114 -13.29 -10.74 -5.16
N ASP A 115 -12.70 -10.40 -6.30
CA ASP A 115 -11.62 -11.19 -6.88
C ASP A 115 -10.35 -11.13 -6.02
N THR A 116 -10.09 -9.97 -5.39
CA THR A 116 -9.01 -9.81 -4.40
C THR A 116 -9.25 -10.69 -3.18
N PHE A 117 -10.48 -10.74 -2.67
CA PHE A 117 -10.82 -11.60 -1.53
C PHE A 117 -10.59 -13.08 -1.84
N LYS A 118 -10.94 -13.55 -3.06
CA LYS A 118 -10.65 -14.93 -3.48
C LYS A 118 -9.16 -15.25 -3.48
N ILE A 119 -8.34 -14.30 -3.97
CA ILE A 119 -6.87 -14.44 -3.96
C ILE A 119 -6.35 -14.43 -2.52
N LEU A 120 -6.81 -13.54 -1.67
CA LEU A 120 -6.44 -13.51 -0.25
C LEU A 120 -6.72 -14.86 0.43
N LYS A 121 -7.86 -15.50 0.11
CA LYS A 121 -8.23 -16.81 0.67
C LYS A 121 -7.48 -18.00 0.04
N SER A 122 -6.76 -17.82 -1.06
CA SER A 122 -6.00 -18.86 -1.74
C SER A 122 -4.53 -18.99 -1.26
N ASN A 123 -4.22 -18.54 -0.04
CA ASN A 123 -2.86 -18.56 0.52
C ASN A 123 -1.82 -17.83 -0.35
N SER A 124 -2.18 -16.66 -0.84
CA SER A 124 -1.30 -15.81 -1.64
C SER A 124 -0.20 -15.16 -0.81
N ASN A 125 0.93 -14.85 -1.45
CA ASN A 125 1.98 -14.02 -0.87
C ASN A 125 1.58 -12.54 -0.96
N LEU A 126 1.57 -11.84 0.17
CA LEU A 126 1.22 -10.42 0.23
C LEU A 126 2.47 -9.55 0.25
N PHE A 127 2.58 -8.66 -0.73
CA PHE A 127 3.61 -7.61 -0.77
C PHE A 127 2.93 -6.26 -0.53
N ILE A 128 3.27 -5.63 0.59
CA ILE A 128 2.67 -4.37 1.01
C ILE A 128 3.75 -3.30 1.08
N THR A 129 3.66 -2.30 0.21
CA THR A 129 4.66 -1.25 0.10
C THR A 129 4.13 0.08 0.60
N PHE A 130 4.66 0.56 1.73
CA PHE A 130 4.37 1.89 2.24
C PHE A 130 5.20 2.97 1.52
N GLY A 131 4.58 4.07 1.16
CA GLY A 131 5.24 5.20 0.50
C GLY A 131 5.59 6.34 1.44
N THR A 132 4.62 6.79 2.23
CA THR A 132 4.75 7.90 3.18
C THR A 132 3.77 7.73 4.33
N SER A 133 4.13 8.21 5.51
CA SER A 133 3.20 8.29 6.65
C SER A 133 2.33 9.57 6.66
N LYS A 134 2.48 10.43 5.63
CA LYS A 134 1.66 11.63 5.49
C LYS A 134 0.22 11.26 5.14
N LEU A 135 -0.72 11.75 5.93
CA LEU A 135 -2.16 11.53 5.78
C LEU A 135 -2.84 12.77 5.23
N TYR A 136 -3.83 12.54 4.38
CA TYR A 136 -4.83 13.52 3.97
C TYR A 136 -6.18 13.07 4.50
N ILE A 137 -6.79 13.90 5.34
CA ILE A 137 -8.02 13.59 6.07
C ILE A 137 -9.10 14.56 5.59
N ARG A 138 -10.21 14.05 5.06
CA ARG A 138 -11.35 14.88 4.68
C ARG A 138 -11.98 15.50 5.92
N LYS A 139 -12.10 16.84 5.95
CA LYS A 139 -12.68 17.56 7.10
C LYS A 139 -14.14 17.18 7.35
N GLU A 140 -14.90 16.98 6.28
CA GLU A 140 -16.32 16.65 6.33
C GLU A 140 -16.60 15.29 7.01
N SER A 141 -15.81 14.26 6.68
CA SER A 141 -16.06 12.88 7.12
C SER A 141 -15.03 12.34 8.12
N ASN A 142 -13.98 13.12 8.41
CA ASN A 142 -12.81 12.71 9.19
C ASN A 142 -12.13 11.42 8.69
N GLN A 143 -12.28 11.11 7.40
CA GLN A 143 -11.72 9.91 6.79
C GLN A 143 -10.39 10.19 6.11
N VAL A 144 -9.42 9.30 6.31
CA VAL A 144 -8.16 9.28 5.57
C VAL A 144 -8.43 8.81 4.16
N VAL A 145 -7.93 9.56 3.16
CA VAL A 145 -8.09 9.22 1.75
C VAL A 145 -6.82 8.67 1.13
N ALA A 146 -6.98 7.77 0.17
CA ALA A 146 -5.88 7.23 -0.61
C ALA A 146 -5.35 8.24 -1.64
N ASN A 147 -6.24 9.06 -2.18
CA ASN A 147 -5.91 10.08 -3.18
C ASN A 147 -6.83 11.29 -3.05
N CYS A 148 -6.26 12.49 -3.18
CA CYS A 148 -7.01 13.75 -3.11
C CYS A 148 -7.73 14.10 -4.42
N HIS A 149 -7.46 13.39 -5.52
CA HIS A 149 -8.08 13.58 -6.85
C HIS A 149 -8.10 15.03 -7.34
N LYS A 150 -7.02 15.78 -7.07
CA LYS A 150 -6.88 17.23 -7.41
C LYS A 150 -7.96 18.13 -6.81
N GLN A 151 -8.66 17.67 -5.78
CA GLN A 151 -9.59 18.50 -5.03
C GLN A 151 -8.86 19.61 -4.28
N MET A 152 -9.58 20.67 -3.91
CA MET A 152 -9.02 21.81 -3.19
C MET A 152 -8.37 21.38 -1.88
N ASN A 153 -7.17 21.90 -1.62
CA ASN A 153 -6.44 21.59 -0.38
C ASN A 153 -7.20 21.98 0.90
N THR A 154 -8.11 22.94 0.81
CA THR A 154 -8.92 23.46 1.93
C THR A 154 -9.87 22.43 2.53
N ILE A 155 -10.28 21.41 1.77
CA ILE A 155 -11.17 20.32 2.27
C ILE A 155 -10.44 19.24 3.05
N PHE A 156 -9.11 19.31 3.11
CA PHE A 156 -8.29 18.32 3.82
C PHE A 156 -7.55 18.93 5.01
N THR A 157 -7.45 18.14 6.08
CA THR A 157 -6.43 18.30 7.10
C THR A 157 -5.25 17.38 6.76
N LYS A 158 -4.02 17.84 7.00
CA LYS A 158 -2.80 17.09 6.70
C LYS A 158 -2.00 16.88 7.99
N ARG A 159 -1.57 15.65 8.22
CA ARG A 159 -0.65 15.33 9.32
C ARG A 159 0.17 14.09 9.00
N ARG A 160 1.15 13.80 9.80
CA ARG A 160 1.86 12.53 9.80
C ARG A 160 1.09 11.53 10.67
N ALA A 161 1.02 10.25 10.26
CA ALA A 161 0.61 9.17 11.14
C ALA A 161 1.68 8.94 12.21
N THR A 162 1.26 8.49 13.38
CA THR A 162 2.21 8.00 14.40
C THR A 162 2.59 6.55 14.14
N VAL A 163 3.66 6.08 14.78
CA VAL A 163 4.06 4.66 14.72
C VAL A 163 2.92 3.78 15.25
N ASP A 164 2.35 4.15 16.40
CA ASP A 164 1.27 3.39 17.04
C ASP A 164 0.01 3.31 16.18
N GLU A 165 -0.36 4.38 15.47
CA GLU A 165 -1.51 4.35 14.53
C GLU A 165 -1.28 3.31 13.44
N VAL A 166 -0.09 3.29 12.84
CA VAL A 166 0.25 2.32 11.79
C VAL A 166 0.29 0.91 12.36
N VAL A 167 0.98 0.70 13.48
CA VAL A 167 1.08 -0.61 14.12
C VAL A 167 -0.31 -1.14 14.51
N ASN A 168 -1.14 -0.34 15.15
CA ASN A 168 -2.44 -0.81 15.64
C ASN A 168 -3.39 -1.21 14.51
N CYS A 169 -3.47 -0.41 13.42
CA CYS A 169 -4.33 -0.77 12.30
C CYS A 169 -3.84 -2.04 11.59
N TRP A 170 -2.54 -2.20 11.35
CA TRP A 170 -2.01 -3.39 10.70
C TRP A 170 -1.99 -4.62 11.60
N ARG A 171 -1.79 -4.48 12.91
CA ARG A 171 -1.92 -5.56 13.90
C ARG A 171 -3.33 -6.17 13.87
N SER A 172 -4.37 -5.32 13.76
CA SER A 172 -5.75 -5.79 13.61
C SER A 172 -5.94 -6.64 12.36
N ILE A 173 -5.38 -6.22 11.23
CA ILE A 173 -5.45 -6.94 9.95
C ILE A 173 -4.68 -8.25 10.02
N LEU A 174 -3.43 -8.24 10.50
CA LEU A 174 -2.56 -9.41 10.58
C LEU A 174 -3.13 -10.52 11.47
N LYS A 175 -3.94 -10.18 12.47
CA LYS A 175 -4.68 -11.17 13.28
C LYS A 175 -5.81 -11.87 12.52
N LYS A 176 -6.31 -11.28 11.43
CA LYS A 176 -7.47 -11.76 10.68
C LYS A 176 -7.10 -12.52 9.39
N ILE A 177 -5.84 -12.51 9.01
CA ILE A 177 -5.32 -13.17 7.80
C ILE A 177 -4.23 -14.17 8.17
N ASP A 178 -4.10 -15.25 7.39
CA ASP A 178 -3.07 -16.28 7.61
C ASP A 178 -1.92 -16.18 6.60
N ASN A 179 -2.06 -15.32 5.62
CA ASN A 179 -1.12 -15.12 4.54
C ASN A 179 0.24 -14.62 5.04
N PRO A 180 1.36 -15.08 4.46
CA PRO A 180 2.66 -14.45 4.67
C PRO A 180 2.66 -13.04 4.09
N VAL A 181 3.21 -12.09 4.83
CA VAL A 181 3.23 -10.67 4.47
C VAL A 181 4.66 -10.16 4.43
N ILE A 182 5.04 -9.59 3.30
CA ILE A 182 6.30 -8.88 3.13
C ILE A 182 6.00 -7.39 3.09
N PHE A 183 6.42 -6.67 4.13
CA PHE A 183 6.37 -5.22 4.15
C PHE A 183 7.61 -4.61 3.53
N THR A 184 7.42 -3.56 2.75
CA THR A 184 8.51 -2.76 2.22
C THR A 184 8.22 -1.28 2.35
N VAL A 185 9.27 -0.46 2.45
CA VAL A 185 9.17 1.00 2.39
C VAL A 185 9.74 1.46 1.06
N SER A 186 8.92 2.16 0.27
CA SER A 186 9.32 2.70 -1.02
C SER A 186 10.59 3.56 -0.88
N PRO A 187 11.63 3.34 -1.70
CA PRO A 187 12.84 4.17 -1.68
C PRO A 187 12.63 5.56 -2.31
N VAL A 188 11.50 5.77 -2.98
CA VAL A 188 11.19 7.06 -3.64
C VAL A 188 11.13 8.19 -2.60
N ARG A 189 11.87 9.27 -2.85
CA ARG A 189 11.89 10.46 -2.00
C ARG A 189 10.75 11.40 -2.37
N HIS A 190 9.94 11.73 -1.39
CA HIS A 190 8.86 12.73 -1.52
C HIS A 190 9.41 14.12 -1.14
N VAL A 191 10.18 14.73 -2.04
CA VAL A 191 10.92 15.98 -1.78
C VAL A 191 10.04 17.24 -1.75
N ARG A 192 8.79 17.16 -2.15
CA ARG A 192 7.86 18.31 -2.17
C ARG A 192 7.69 18.98 -0.80
N ASP A 193 7.76 18.19 0.26
CA ASP A 193 7.62 18.68 1.64
C ASP A 193 8.99 18.89 2.33
N GLY A 194 10.08 18.74 1.58
CA GLY A 194 11.45 18.82 2.07
C GLY A 194 12.03 17.47 2.50
N LEU A 195 13.39 17.40 2.53
CA LEU A 195 14.09 16.15 2.83
C LEU A 195 13.90 15.71 4.28
N VAL A 196 13.83 16.64 5.23
CA VAL A 196 13.62 16.33 6.66
C VAL A 196 12.24 15.67 6.84
N GLU A 197 11.19 16.26 6.26
CA GLU A 197 9.84 15.66 6.31
C GLU A 197 9.79 14.29 5.64
N ASN A 198 10.48 14.12 4.51
CA ASN A 198 10.58 12.81 3.87
C ASN A 198 11.20 11.78 4.83
N ASN A 199 12.32 12.12 5.47
CA ASN A 199 13.02 11.22 6.38
C ASN A 199 12.15 10.87 7.60
N LEU A 200 11.51 11.86 8.22
CA LEU A 200 10.60 11.64 9.34
C LEU A 200 9.41 10.74 8.95
N ASN A 201 8.84 10.94 7.76
CA ASN A 201 7.78 10.07 7.25
C ASN A 201 8.27 8.63 7.05
N LYS A 202 9.47 8.44 6.49
CA LYS A 202 10.06 7.10 6.29
C LYS A 202 10.41 6.43 7.62
N SER A 203 10.92 7.18 8.59
CA SER A 203 11.25 6.67 9.93
C SER A 203 10.03 6.08 10.64
N VAL A 204 8.87 6.75 10.57
CA VAL A 204 7.62 6.21 11.11
C VAL A 204 7.28 4.86 10.47
N LEU A 205 7.41 4.75 9.14
CA LEU A 205 7.09 3.52 8.43
C LEU A 205 8.03 2.37 8.81
N LEU A 206 9.34 2.65 8.90
CA LEU A 206 10.35 1.66 9.25
C LEU A 206 10.16 1.16 10.69
N LEU A 207 9.95 2.07 11.64
CA LEU A 207 9.70 1.70 13.05
C LEU A 207 8.40 0.90 13.21
N ALA A 208 7.35 1.26 12.46
CA ALA A 208 6.10 0.51 12.51
C ALA A 208 6.27 -0.92 11.94
N ILE A 209 6.99 -1.07 10.83
CA ILE A 209 7.27 -2.40 10.25
C ILE A 209 8.14 -3.23 11.20
N ASP A 210 9.20 -2.66 11.77
CA ASP A 210 10.05 -3.34 12.76
C ASP A 210 9.22 -3.89 13.93
N GLN A 211 8.28 -3.10 14.45
CA GLN A 211 7.38 -3.54 15.51
C GLN A 211 6.45 -4.67 15.05
N LEU A 212 5.88 -4.57 13.83
CA LEU A 212 5.01 -5.62 13.27
C LEU A 212 5.77 -6.93 13.02
N CYS A 213 7.03 -6.87 12.59
CA CYS A 213 7.89 -8.05 12.45
C CYS A 213 8.15 -8.74 13.80
N LYS A 214 8.33 -7.95 14.88
CA LYS A 214 8.48 -8.48 16.24
C LYS A 214 7.19 -9.10 16.78
N ASP A 215 6.04 -8.50 16.47
CA ASP A 215 4.72 -8.98 16.91
C ASP A 215 4.28 -10.26 16.16
N PHE A 216 4.75 -10.46 14.93
CA PHE A 216 4.34 -11.57 14.04
C PHE A 216 5.54 -12.20 13.32
N PRO A 217 6.54 -12.75 14.03
CA PRO A 217 7.82 -13.18 13.44
C PRO A 217 7.70 -14.30 12.41
N GLU A 218 6.67 -15.14 12.49
CA GLU A 218 6.43 -16.25 11.56
C GLU A 218 5.63 -15.82 10.31
N LYS A 219 5.00 -14.67 10.35
CA LYS A 219 4.07 -14.19 9.30
C LYS A 219 4.60 -12.99 8.53
N VAL A 220 5.36 -12.12 9.18
CA VAL A 220 5.78 -10.82 8.66
C VAL A 220 7.29 -10.76 8.47
N SER A 221 7.68 -10.20 7.33
CA SER A 221 9.10 -9.94 7.00
C SER A 221 9.26 -8.61 6.23
#